data_e2ba0a8f7ea9545353db5afbc1821baf
#
_entry.id   e2ba0a8f7ea9545353db5afbc1821baf
#
_cell.length_a   1.000
_cell.length_b   1.000
_cell.length_c   1.000
_cell.angle_alpha   90.00
_cell.angle_beta   90.00
_cell.angle_gamma   90.00
#
_symmetry.space_group_name_H-M   'P 1'
#
loop_
_entity.id
_entity.type
_entity.pdbx_description
1 polymer ?
#
loop_
_entity_poly.entity_id
_entity_poly.type
_entity_poly.pdbx_seq_one_letter_code
_entity_poly.pdbx_strand_id
1 'polypeptide(L)'
;MKDIEVFFVGRANAGKSAVLKELFGLKTRVGRRPGVTRAPVRYQLGSFTVIDLPGIGFRRGLNGYRRVLRDVIDGERHKLRPLSLGVQVIDGKSFLEITERHFKPLDVDLFEYLLDSEIDPIVAINKMDKIEEPEASLDKIVSLLGMLPPYKQWADRVVPISAKKHDVAQLKWLISHRLQGMKNKIGGGQAL
;
A
#
# COMPACT_ATOMS: atom_id res chain seq x y z
N MET A 1 1.80 -24.56 -6.66
CA MET A 1 0.87 -23.43 -6.94
C MET A 1 1.65 -22.14 -6.70
N LYS A 2 1.64 -21.15 -7.61
CA LYS A 2 2.33 -19.88 -7.37
C LYS A 2 1.63 -19.17 -6.23
N ASP A 3 2.36 -18.85 -5.15
CA ASP A 3 1.83 -18.10 -4.03
C ASP A 3 1.59 -16.64 -4.45
N ILE A 4 0.45 -16.09 -4.08
CA ILE A 4 0.17 -14.67 -4.28
C ILE A 4 0.56 -13.93 -3.01
N GLU A 5 1.31 -12.83 -3.17
CA GLU A 5 1.73 -11.98 -2.06
C GLU A 5 1.07 -10.61 -2.15
N VAL A 6 0.55 -10.13 -1.03
CA VAL A 6 0.00 -8.78 -0.88
C VAL A 6 0.87 -8.03 0.13
N PHE A 7 1.66 -7.08 -0.32
CA PHE A 7 2.51 -6.34 0.59
C PHE A 7 2.00 -4.92 0.83
N PHE A 8 2.06 -4.52 2.10
CA PHE A 8 1.64 -3.22 2.56
C PHE A 8 2.86 -2.33 2.82
N VAL A 9 2.89 -1.20 2.14
CA VAL A 9 3.95 -0.20 2.20
C VAL A 9 3.40 1.15 2.64
N GLY A 10 4.26 2.06 3.06
CA GLY A 10 3.91 3.43 3.39
C GLY A 10 4.77 3.99 4.52
N ARG A 11 4.62 5.27 4.76
CA ARG A 11 5.36 5.98 5.81
C ARG A 11 5.02 5.46 7.20
N ALA A 12 5.96 5.67 8.13
CA ALA A 12 5.68 5.49 9.55
C ALA A 12 4.46 6.36 9.95
N ASN A 13 3.56 5.78 10.73
CA ASN A 13 2.31 6.41 11.17
C ASN A 13 1.24 6.69 10.07
N ALA A 14 1.41 6.18 8.86
CA ALA A 14 0.36 6.23 7.83
C ALA A 14 -0.89 5.41 8.20
N GLY A 15 -0.77 4.53 9.20
CA GLY A 15 -1.87 3.71 9.69
C GLY A 15 -1.93 2.30 9.10
N LYS A 16 -0.83 1.81 8.47
CA LYS A 16 -0.75 0.44 7.91
C LYS A 16 -1.28 -0.63 8.87
N SER A 17 -0.79 -0.63 10.12
CA SER A 17 -1.20 -1.61 11.12
C SER A 17 -2.69 -1.54 11.47
N ALA A 18 -3.29 -0.34 11.45
CA ALA A 18 -4.72 -0.18 11.64
C ALA A 18 -5.50 -0.73 10.44
N VAL A 19 -5.04 -0.43 9.22
CA VAL A 19 -5.62 -0.95 7.97
C VAL A 19 -5.56 -2.47 7.95
N LEU A 20 -4.42 -3.07 8.27
CA LEU A 20 -4.23 -4.53 8.32
C LEU A 20 -5.14 -5.20 9.36
N LYS A 21 -5.32 -4.56 10.51
CA LYS A 21 -6.25 -5.03 11.54
C LYS A 21 -7.70 -5.02 11.03
N GLU A 22 -8.13 -3.93 10.40
CA GLU A 22 -9.49 -3.79 9.89
C GLU A 22 -9.79 -4.73 8.71
N LEU A 23 -8.82 -4.90 7.78
CA LEU A 23 -9.00 -5.76 6.62
C LEU A 23 -9.01 -7.26 6.96
N PHE A 24 -8.10 -7.68 7.83
CA PHE A 24 -7.77 -9.10 8.01
C PHE A 24 -7.84 -9.59 9.46
N GLY A 25 -8.20 -8.72 10.41
CA GLY A 25 -8.19 -9.08 11.84
C GLY A 25 -6.78 -9.31 12.42
N LEU A 26 -5.73 -8.89 11.72
CA LEU A 26 -4.36 -9.18 12.12
C LEU A 26 -3.98 -8.40 13.38
N LYS A 27 -3.43 -9.11 14.37
CA LYS A 27 -2.83 -8.50 15.55
C LYS A 27 -1.43 -8.00 15.20
N THR A 28 -1.37 -6.89 14.47
CA THR A 28 -0.09 -6.22 14.19
C THR A 28 0.40 -5.49 15.44
N ARG A 29 1.72 -5.39 15.60
CA ARG A 29 2.29 -4.61 16.71
C ARG A 29 2.01 -3.12 16.46
N VAL A 30 0.86 -2.63 16.98
CA VAL A 30 0.49 -1.22 16.94
C VAL A 30 1.30 -0.50 18.02
N GLY A 31 2.31 0.27 17.62
CA GLY A 31 3.08 1.12 18.52
C GLY A 31 3.04 2.56 18.05
N ARG A 32 2.80 3.50 19.00
CA ARG A 32 2.86 4.94 18.72
C ARG A 32 4.29 5.45 18.45
N ARG A 33 5.32 4.60 18.68
CA ARG A 33 6.72 4.96 18.45
C ARG A 33 7.12 4.66 17.00
N PRO A 34 7.73 5.60 16.28
CA PRO A 34 8.27 5.35 14.95
C PRO A 34 9.26 4.17 14.97
N GLY A 35 9.13 3.22 14.05
CA GLY A 35 10.05 2.10 13.91
C GLY A 35 9.69 0.84 14.71
N VAL A 36 8.41 0.64 15.08
CA VAL A 36 7.95 -0.57 15.79
C VAL A 36 8.09 -1.82 14.93
N THR A 37 7.76 -1.75 13.65
CA THR A 37 8.04 -2.84 12.69
C THR A 37 9.45 -2.63 12.14
N ARG A 38 10.41 -3.44 12.56
CA ARG A 38 11.83 -3.33 12.17
C ARG A 38 12.19 -4.22 10.98
N ALA A 39 11.43 -5.30 10.77
CA ALA A 39 11.58 -6.27 9.70
C ALA A 39 10.21 -6.58 9.08
N PRO A 40 10.15 -7.06 7.83
CA PRO A 40 8.92 -7.54 7.22
C PRO A 40 8.29 -8.65 8.05
N VAL A 41 6.95 -8.60 8.20
CA VAL A 41 6.19 -9.65 8.90
C VAL A 41 5.24 -10.28 7.89
N ARG A 42 5.27 -11.62 7.81
CA ARG A 42 4.45 -12.40 6.89
C ARG A 42 3.29 -13.06 7.63
N TYR A 43 2.10 -12.99 7.04
CA TYR A 43 0.87 -13.60 7.54
C TYR A 43 0.26 -14.45 6.45
N GLN A 44 0.20 -15.76 6.65
CA GLN A 44 -0.46 -16.67 5.70
C GLN A 44 -1.98 -16.58 5.89
N LEU A 45 -2.70 -16.18 4.84
CA LEU A 45 -4.16 -16.06 4.82
C LEU A 45 -4.76 -16.94 3.72
N GLY A 46 -4.96 -18.21 4.04
CA GLY A 46 -5.51 -19.16 3.07
C GLY A 46 -4.64 -19.27 1.80
N SER A 47 -5.12 -18.70 0.70
CA SER A 47 -4.49 -18.81 -0.63
C SER A 47 -3.52 -17.68 -0.99
N PHE A 48 -3.22 -16.77 -0.08
CA PHE A 48 -2.25 -15.69 -0.29
C PHE A 48 -1.54 -15.33 1.01
N THR A 49 -0.40 -14.65 0.88
CA THR A 49 0.40 -14.17 2.01
C THR A 49 0.32 -12.65 2.07
N VAL A 50 0.00 -12.10 3.23
CA VAL A 50 0.11 -10.67 3.52
C VAL A 50 1.48 -10.38 4.11
N ILE A 51 2.15 -9.35 3.61
CA ILE A 51 3.45 -8.90 4.08
C ILE A 51 3.34 -7.47 4.61
N ASP A 52 3.47 -7.28 5.92
CA ASP A 52 3.56 -5.96 6.55
C ASP A 52 5.01 -5.49 6.52
N LEU A 53 5.30 -4.49 5.69
CA LEU A 53 6.63 -3.90 5.58
C LEU A 53 6.85 -2.81 6.64
N PRO A 54 8.09 -2.65 7.12
CA PRO A 54 8.44 -1.55 8.01
C PRO A 54 7.99 -0.20 7.42
N GLY A 55 7.51 0.71 8.25
CA GLY A 55 7.19 2.07 7.79
C GLY A 55 8.45 2.83 7.38
N ILE A 56 8.39 3.58 6.28
CA ILE A 56 9.45 4.53 5.92
C ILE A 56 9.48 5.61 6.99
N GLY A 57 10.61 5.75 7.66
CA GLY A 57 10.82 6.77 8.69
C GLY A 57 12.07 7.59 8.41
N PHE A 58 12.18 8.72 9.08
CA PHE A 58 13.29 9.68 8.93
C PHE A 58 14.70 9.07 9.10
N ARG A 59 14.83 7.94 9.81
CA ARG A 59 16.14 7.32 10.11
C ARG A 59 16.74 6.51 8.98
N ARG A 60 15.93 5.98 8.05
CA ARG A 60 16.44 5.11 6.96
C ARG A 60 16.43 5.80 5.60
N GLY A 61 15.68 6.89 5.46
CA GLY A 61 15.46 7.53 4.18
C GLY A 61 14.86 6.57 3.13
N LEU A 62 14.61 7.07 1.94
CA LEU A 62 14.06 6.26 0.84
C LEU A 62 15.05 5.17 0.39
N ASN A 63 16.35 5.47 0.34
CA ASN A 63 17.37 4.50 -0.12
C ASN A 63 17.46 3.26 0.78
N GLY A 64 17.39 3.44 2.10
CA GLY A 64 17.37 2.31 3.03
C GLY A 64 16.08 1.49 2.92
N TYR A 65 14.97 2.14 2.58
CA TYR A 65 13.70 1.48 2.38
C TYR A 65 13.64 0.72 1.05
N ARG A 66 14.18 1.29 -0.02
CA ARG A 66 14.34 0.60 -1.32
C ARG A 66 15.11 -0.71 -1.18
N ARG A 67 16.13 -0.74 -0.30
CA ARG A 67 16.85 -1.99 0.00
C ARG A 67 15.91 -3.02 0.64
N VAL A 68 15.14 -2.65 1.68
CA VAL A 68 14.18 -3.56 2.33
C VAL A 68 13.12 -4.05 1.36
N LEU A 69 12.57 -3.17 0.52
CA LEU A 69 11.63 -3.54 -0.53
C LEU A 69 12.27 -4.51 -1.54
N ARG A 70 13.47 -4.20 -2.00
CA ARG A 70 14.20 -5.05 -2.93
C ARG A 70 14.46 -6.43 -2.33
N ASP A 71 14.90 -6.51 -1.08
CA ASP A 71 15.17 -7.77 -0.39
C ASP A 71 13.89 -8.61 -0.25
N VAL A 72 12.72 -8.00 -0.07
CA VAL A 72 11.42 -8.68 -0.01
C VAL A 72 10.94 -9.10 -1.40
N ILE A 73 11.07 -8.21 -2.39
CA ILE A 73 10.63 -8.48 -3.77
C ILE A 73 11.62 -9.39 -4.50
N ASP A 74 12.94 -9.20 -4.30
CA ASP A 74 14.02 -9.92 -4.97
C ASP A 74 14.49 -11.15 -4.21
N GLY A 75 14.35 -11.17 -2.89
CA GLY A 75 14.78 -12.30 -2.04
C GLY A 75 14.11 -13.63 -2.40
N GLU A 76 13.03 -13.59 -3.15
CA GLU A 76 12.32 -14.75 -3.69
C GLU A 76 12.45 -14.91 -5.22
N ARG A 77 13.21 -14.06 -5.91
CA ARG A 77 13.41 -14.12 -7.37
C ARG A 77 14.07 -15.40 -7.86
N HIS A 78 14.74 -16.14 -7.00
CA HIS A 78 15.33 -17.43 -7.36
C HIS A 78 14.32 -18.58 -7.42
N LYS A 79 13.08 -18.38 -6.96
CA LYS A 79 11.98 -19.35 -7.04
C LYS A 79 10.78 -18.63 -7.66
N LEU A 80 10.53 -18.83 -8.97
CA LEU A 80 9.32 -18.42 -9.71
C LEU A 80 8.60 -17.22 -9.07
N ARG A 81 8.81 -16.00 -9.60
CA ARG A 81 8.21 -14.75 -9.07
C ARG A 81 6.79 -15.01 -8.57
N PRO A 82 6.49 -14.84 -7.28
CA PRO A 82 5.11 -14.83 -6.84
C PRO A 82 4.41 -13.66 -7.53
N LEU A 83 3.13 -13.80 -7.81
CA LEU A 83 2.34 -12.66 -8.25
C LEU A 83 2.17 -11.72 -7.06
N SER A 84 2.68 -10.51 -7.17
CA SER A 84 2.69 -9.55 -6.06
C SER A 84 1.70 -8.42 -6.31
N LEU A 85 0.88 -8.12 -5.29
CA LEU A 85 0.01 -6.95 -5.24
C LEU A 85 0.55 -5.97 -4.19
N GLY A 86 0.87 -4.76 -4.60
CA GLY A 86 1.24 -3.68 -3.68
C GLY A 86 0.02 -2.95 -3.14
N VAL A 87 0.02 -2.62 -1.86
CA VAL A 87 -0.92 -1.68 -1.25
C VAL A 87 -0.13 -0.59 -0.55
N GLN A 88 -0.14 0.60 -1.13
CA GLN A 88 0.48 1.77 -0.53
C GLN A 88 -0.51 2.49 0.37
N VAL A 89 -0.21 2.61 1.65
CA VAL A 89 -1.03 3.34 2.62
C VAL A 89 -0.44 4.73 2.83
N ILE A 90 -1.21 5.76 2.48
CA ILE A 90 -0.87 7.18 2.61
C ILE A 90 -1.71 7.80 3.74
N ASP A 91 -1.10 8.57 4.63
CA ASP A 91 -1.81 9.47 5.53
C ASP A 91 -2.20 10.72 4.75
N GLY A 92 -3.46 10.81 4.32
CA GLY A 92 -3.93 11.90 3.46
C GLY A 92 -3.73 13.27 4.06
N LYS A 93 -4.02 13.45 5.37
CA LYS A 93 -3.81 14.72 6.07
C LYS A 93 -2.33 15.12 6.08
N SER A 94 -1.47 14.21 6.53
CA SER A 94 -0.02 14.48 6.60
C SER A 94 0.61 14.70 5.22
N PHE A 95 0.10 14.04 4.18
CA PHE A 95 0.53 14.24 2.81
C PHE A 95 0.27 15.69 2.35
N LEU A 96 -0.94 16.20 2.58
CA LEU A 96 -1.32 17.57 2.24
C LEU A 96 -0.54 18.61 3.04
N GLU A 97 -0.40 18.42 4.36
CA GLU A 97 0.38 19.32 5.21
C GLU A 97 1.85 19.45 4.78
N ILE A 98 2.48 18.34 4.31
CA ILE A 98 3.85 18.37 3.78
C ILE A 98 3.90 19.16 2.48
N THR A 99 2.92 18.97 1.61
CA THR A 99 2.85 19.65 0.32
C THR A 99 2.62 21.15 0.48
N GLU A 100 1.80 21.56 1.46
CA GLU A 100 1.56 22.97 1.78
C GLU A 100 2.83 23.69 2.26
N ARG A 101 3.76 22.95 2.85
CA ARG A 101 5.10 23.44 3.22
C ARG A 101 6.10 23.40 2.06
N HIS A 102 5.63 23.19 0.81
CA HIS A 102 6.44 23.08 -0.40
C HIS A 102 7.47 21.93 -0.40
N PHE A 103 7.22 20.87 0.37
CA PHE A 103 8.05 19.66 0.33
C PHE A 103 7.38 18.56 -0.50
N LYS A 104 8.18 17.78 -1.23
CA LYS A 104 7.70 16.55 -1.88
C LYS A 104 7.49 15.46 -0.82
N PRO A 105 6.28 14.92 -0.65
CA PRO A 105 6.06 13.79 0.25
C PRO A 105 6.83 12.55 -0.20
N LEU A 106 7.45 11.83 0.73
CA LEU A 106 8.12 10.54 0.45
C LEU A 106 7.17 9.48 -0.14
N ASP A 107 5.87 9.67 0.04
CA ASP A 107 4.84 8.81 -0.52
C ASP A 107 4.83 8.87 -2.05
N VAL A 108 5.16 10.01 -2.65
CA VAL A 108 5.31 10.18 -4.11
C VAL A 108 6.49 9.37 -4.61
N ASP A 109 7.67 9.55 -3.99
CA ASP A 109 8.87 8.80 -4.37
C ASP A 109 8.70 7.27 -4.18
N LEU A 110 7.89 6.87 -3.19
CA LEU A 110 7.56 5.46 -2.98
C LEU A 110 6.65 4.93 -4.09
N PHE A 111 5.65 5.70 -4.49
CA PHE A 111 4.73 5.34 -5.56
C PHE A 111 5.48 5.16 -6.89
N GLU A 112 6.33 6.15 -7.25
CA GLU A 112 7.21 6.08 -8.41
C GLU A 112 8.09 4.82 -8.38
N TYR A 113 8.72 4.53 -7.22
CA TYR A 113 9.56 3.35 -7.06
C TYR A 113 8.80 2.03 -7.23
N LEU A 114 7.55 1.95 -6.78
CA LEU A 114 6.72 0.76 -6.97
C LEU A 114 6.43 0.54 -8.46
N LEU A 115 6.08 1.60 -9.19
CA LEU A 115 5.84 1.53 -10.63
C LEU A 115 7.12 1.11 -11.39
N ASP A 116 8.27 1.71 -11.07
CA ASP A 116 9.57 1.35 -11.65
C ASP A 116 9.95 -0.12 -11.37
N SER A 117 9.43 -0.69 -10.29
CA SER A 117 9.61 -2.09 -9.93
C SER A 117 8.57 -3.03 -10.55
N GLU A 118 7.81 -2.56 -11.54
CA GLU A 118 6.72 -3.28 -12.21
C GLU A 118 5.60 -3.72 -11.25
N ILE A 119 5.40 -2.97 -10.16
CA ILE A 119 4.32 -3.18 -9.22
C ILE A 119 3.29 -2.10 -9.45
N ASP A 120 2.08 -2.50 -9.81
CA ASP A 120 0.93 -1.60 -9.92
C ASP A 120 0.17 -1.55 -8.58
N PRO A 121 0.46 -0.57 -7.70
CA PRO A 121 -0.07 -0.57 -6.36
C PRO A 121 -1.52 -0.07 -6.31
N ILE A 122 -2.29 -0.62 -5.37
CA ILE A 122 -3.47 0.06 -4.85
C ILE A 122 -2.99 1.15 -3.89
N VAL A 123 -3.48 2.38 -4.06
CA VAL A 123 -3.19 3.52 -3.18
C VAL A 123 -4.35 3.71 -2.22
N ALA A 124 -4.15 3.36 -0.95
CA ALA A 124 -5.13 3.56 0.11
C ALA A 124 -4.85 4.89 0.84
N ILE A 125 -5.66 5.90 0.58
CA ILE A 125 -5.55 7.21 1.22
C ILE A 125 -6.30 7.15 2.54
N ASN A 126 -5.57 6.98 3.62
CA ASN A 126 -6.10 6.79 4.97
C ASN A 126 -6.27 8.11 5.72
N LYS A 127 -7.05 8.05 6.80
CA LYS A 127 -7.38 9.18 7.67
C LYS A 127 -8.24 10.24 7.00
N MET A 128 -9.09 9.82 6.06
CA MET A 128 -10.05 10.70 5.41
C MET A 128 -11.01 11.38 6.40
N ASP A 129 -11.23 10.78 7.58
CA ASP A 129 -11.97 11.36 8.70
C ASP A 129 -11.37 12.66 9.25
N LYS A 130 -10.19 13.06 8.80
CA LYS A 130 -9.47 14.26 9.22
C LYS A 130 -9.35 15.31 8.12
N ILE A 131 -9.99 15.12 7.00
CA ILE A 131 -9.94 15.98 5.82
C ILE A 131 -11.29 16.67 5.67
N GLU A 132 -11.29 18.01 5.61
CA GLU A 132 -12.49 18.82 5.53
C GLU A 132 -13.12 18.82 4.14
N GLU A 133 -12.27 18.86 3.09
CA GLU A 133 -12.70 18.86 1.68
C GLU A 133 -12.18 17.59 0.98
N PRO A 134 -12.87 16.43 1.15
CA PRO A 134 -12.34 15.15 0.71
C PRO A 134 -12.09 15.05 -0.79
N GLU A 135 -13.01 15.52 -1.65
CA GLU A 135 -12.89 15.39 -3.10
C GLU A 135 -11.75 16.24 -3.65
N ALA A 136 -11.69 17.52 -3.29
CA ALA A 136 -10.62 18.42 -3.72
C ALA A 136 -9.24 17.96 -3.22
N SER A 137 -9.20 17.45 -2.00
CA SER A 137 -7.99 16.88 -1.41
C SER A 137 -7.51 15.63 -2.14
N LEU A 138 -8.42 14.74 -2.51
CA LEU A 138 -8.11 13.55 -3.29
C LEU A 138 -7.60 13.90 -4.69
N ASP A 139 -8.22 14.86 -5.36
CA ASP A 139 -7.78 15.35 -6.66
C ASP A 139 -6.36 15.95 -6.59
N LYS A 140 -6.05 16.70 -5.54
CA LYS A 140 -4.70 17.20 -5.28
C LYS A 140 -3.70 16.07 -5.05
N ILE A 141 -4.06 15.05 -4.25
CA ILE A 141 -3.18 13.91 -3.97
C ILE A 141 -2.90 13.11 -5.24
N VAL A 142 -3.92 12.75 -6.03
CA VAL A 142 -3.71 11.99 -7.27
C VAL A 142 -2.88 12.76 -8.29
N SER A 143 -3.09 14.08 -8.38
CA SER A 143 -2.27 14.95 -9.24
C SER A 143 -0.79 14.91 -8.87
N LEU A 144 -0.49 14.96 -7.56
CA LEU A 144 0.89 14.88 -7.05
C LEU A 144 1.52 13.49 -7.22
N LEU A 145 0.72 12.44 -7.33
CA LEU A 145 1.15 11.09 -7.69
C LEU A 145 1.29 10.89 -9.21
N GLY A 146 1.15 11.95 -10.01
CA GLY A 146 1.28 11.89 -11.47
C GLY A 146 0.04 11.36 -12.19
N MET A 147 -1.10 11.28 -11.51
CA MET A 147 -2.39 10.88 -12.08
C MET A 147 -3.26 12.11 -12.35
N LEU A 148 -4.00 12.13 -13.48
CA LEU A 148 -4.87 13.26 -13.81
C LEU A 148 -6.14 13.24 -12.93
N PRO A 149 -6.60 14.40 -12.40
CA PRO A 149 -7.89 14.49 -11.74
C PRO A 149 -9.05 14.36 -12.76
N PRO A 150 -10.28 14.03 -12.34
CA PRO A 150 -10.68 13.77 -10.96
C PRO A 150 -10.26 12.38 -10.45
N TYR A 151 -10.03 12.23 -9.13
CA TYR A 151 -9.60 10.97 -8.54
C TYR A 151 -10.55 9.80 -8.81
N LYS A 152 -11.83 10.09 -9.05
CA LYS A 152 -12.87 9.09 -9.30
C LYS A 152 -12.60 8.21 -10.53
N GLN A 153 -11.86 8.71 -11.52
CA GLN A 153 -11.46 7.89 -12.68
C GLN A 153 -10.40 6.83 -12.32
N TRP A 154 -9.80 6.92 -11.13
CA TRP A 154 -8.80 5.99 -10.62
C TRP A 154 -9.35 5.07 -9.52
N ALA A 155 -10.69 4.84 -9.49
CA ALA A 155 -11.34 4.04 -8.47
C ALA A 155 -10.88 2.56 -8.44
N ASP A 156 -10.27 2.09 -9.50
CA ASP A 156 -9.62 0.78 -9.61
C ASP A 156 -8.19 0.75 -9.00
N ARG A 157 -7.67 1.90 -8.58
CA ARG A 157 -6.34 2.08 -8.02
C ARG A 157 -6.31 2.90 -6.74
N VAL A 158 -7.07 3.98 -6.66
CA VAL A 158 -7.06 4.92 -5.52
C VAL A 158 -8.33 4.76 -4.70
N VAL A 159 -8.15 4.48 -3.40
CA VAL A 159 -9.26 4.24 -2.47
C VAL A 159 -9.12 5.13 -1.24
N PRO A 160 -10.04 6.10 -1.04
CA PRO A 160 -10.14 6.82 0.23
C PRO A 160 -10.67 5.90 1.33
N ILE A 161 -10.01 5.92 2.49
CA ILE A 161 -10.37 5.08 3.64
C ILE A 161 -10.23 5.83 4.96
N SER A 162 -10.89 5.32 5.99
CA SER A 162 -10.63 5.66 7.39
C SER A 162 -10.62 4.41 8.25
N ALA A 163 -9.43 3.85 8.49
CA ALA A 163 -9.29 2.68 9.35
C ALA A 163 -9.79 2.93 10.78
N LYS A 164 -9.72 4.18 11.28
CA LYS A 164 -10.25 4.58 12.60
C LYS A 164 -11.77 4.52 12.66
N LYS A 165 -12.45 4.77 11.56
CA LYS A 165 -13.91 4.75 11.43
C LYS A 165 -14.44 3.42 10.85
N HIS A 166 -13.57 2.39 10.74
CA HIS A 166 -13.89 1.09 10.14
C HIS A 166 -14.34 1.17 8.66
N ASP A 167 -14.02 2.27 7.99
CA ASP A 167 -14.35 2.50 6.58
C ASP A 167 -13.20 2.01 5.69
N VAL A 168 -13.21 0.72 5.40
CA VAL A 168 -12.22 0.02 4.55
C VAL A 168 -12.87 -0.94 3.54
N ALA A 169 -14.20 -0.90 3.41
CA ALA A 169 -14.96 -1.86 2.62
C ALA A 169 -14.55 -1.84 1.13
N GLN A 170 -14.39 -0.64 0.55
CA GLN A 170 -13.99 -0.48 -0.83
C GLN A 170 -12.56 -1.02 -1.06
N LEU A 171 -11.63 -0.76 -0.15
CA LEU A 171 -10.27 -1.29 -0.22
C LEU A 171 -10.27 -2.83 -0.15
N LYS A 172 -11.07 -3.41 0.75
CA LYS A 172 -11.23 -4.86 0.86
C LYS A 172 -11.75 -5.47 -0.43
N TRP A 173 -12.77 -4.85 -1.02
CA TRP A 173 -13.32 -5.29 -2.29
C TRP A 173 -12.29 -5.23 -3.42
N LEU A 174 -11.56 -4.12 -3.54
CA LEU A 174 -10.56 -3.93 -4.59
C LEU A 174 -9.41 -4.93 -4.49
N ILE A 175 -8.89 -5.17 -3.28
CA ILE A 175 -7.87 -6.20 -3.04
C ILE A 175 -8.40 -7.57 -3.46
N SER A 176 -9.62 -7.92 -3.05
CA SER A 176 -10.24 -9.22 -3.39
C SER A 176 -10.42 -9.38 -4.90
N HIS A 177 -10.85 -8.32 -5.59
CA HIS A 177 -11.03 -8.32 -7.04
C HIS A 177 -9.70 -8.50 -7.78
N ARG A 178 -8.64 -7.78 -7.38
CA ARG A 178 -7.29 -7.92 -7.94
C ARG A 178 -6.72 -9.32 -7.69
N LEU A 179 -6.91 -9.88 -6.49
CA LEU A 179 -6.48 -11.25 -6.17
C LEU A 179 -7.19 -12.30 -7.02
N GLN A 180 -8.50 -12.13 -7.27
CA GLN A 180 -9.23 -13.05 -8.15
C GLN A 180 -8.71 -12.99 -9.58
N GLY A 181 -8.44 -11.80 -10.12
CA GLY A 181 -7.83 -11.64 -11.44
C GLY A 181 -6.45 -12.31 -11.55
N MET A 182 -5.64 -12.24 -10.48
CA MET A 182 -4.34 -12.91 -10.43
C MET A 182 -4.47 -14.43 -10.40
N LYS A 183 -5.43 -14.98 -9.65
CA LYS A 183 -5.71 -16.42 -9.60
C LYS A 183 -6.13 -16.98 -10.97
N ASN A 184 -6.99 -16.25 -11.68
CA ASN A 184 -7.44 -16.65 -13.02
C ASN A 184 -6.29 -16.73 -14.02
N LYS A 185 -5.30 -15.81 -13.92
CA LYS A 185 -4.08 -15.86 -14.75
C LYS A 185 -3.19 -17.07 -14.45
N ILE A 186 -3.17 -17.55 -13.20
CA ILE A 186 -2.42 -18.75 -12.81
C ILE A 186 -3.12 -20.02 -13.30
N GLY A 187 -4.46 -20.08 -13.16
CA GLY A 187 -5.25 -21.25 -13.55
C GLY A 187 -5.42 -21.42 -15.07
N GLY A 188 -5.44 -20.31 -15.83
CA GLY A 188 -5.56 -20.33 -17.29
C GLY A 188 -4.27 -20.69 -18.06
N GLY A 189 -3.14 -20.79 -17.39
CA GLY A 189 -1.86 -21.17 -17.99
C GLY A 189 -1.61 -22.68 -18.14
N GLN A 190 -2.59 -23.53 -17.85
CA GLN A 190 -2.48 -24.98 -17.99
C GLN A 190 -3.33 -25.57 -19.14
N ALA A 191 -3.86 -24.73 -20.03
CA ALA A 191 -4.59 -25.19 -21.21
C ALA A 191 -3.89 -24.69 -22.49
N LEU A 192 -2.79 -25.33 -22.86
CA LEU A 192 -2.24 -25.46 -24.24
C LEU A 192 -1.29 -26.65 -24.26
#